data_850fda96c9ef935ec08bd6a40ec1ac96
#
_entry.id   850fda96c9ef935ec08bd6a40ec1ac96
#
_cell.length_a   1.000
_cell.length_b   1.000
_cell.length_c   1.000
_cell.angle_alpha   90.00
_cell.angle_beta   90.00
_cell.angle_gamma   90.00
#
_symmetry.space_group_name_H-M   'P 1'
#
loop_
_entity.id
_entity.type
_entity.pdbx_description
1 polymer ?
#
loop_
_entity_poly.entity_id
_entity_poly.type
_entity_poly.pdbx_seq_one_letter_code
_entity_poly.pdbx_strand_id
1 'polypeptide(L)'
;METSPLSTIYNMVHVAEGLGTAGQPTTAQLAAIKDAGYEVIINLATGTTPRDLPNEAVVVASLGMAYIHIPVVWEHPTAADLRRFFEAMDATQDKKRFVHCIANMRVSAFVMLYRVLRQGVPLDEARTTMARIWEPNPVWHQFIQEALVRGQHEQRQEG
;
A
#
# COMPACT_ATOMS: atom_id res chain seq x y z
N MET A 1 -29.02 1.86 8.35
CA MET A 1 -27.71 1.22 8.42
C MET A 1 -26.62 2.18 7.98
N GLU A 2 -25.67 2.39 8.83
CA GLU A 2 -24.62 3.36 8.55
C GLU A 2 -23.65 2.84 7.49
N THR A 3 -23.34 3.71 6.51
CA THR A 3 -22.30 3.42 5.54
C THR A 3 -20.97 3.45 6.28
N SER A 4 -20.12 2.45 6.05
CA SER A 4 -18.79 2.46 6.66
C SER A 4 -18.05 3.73 6.29
N PRO A 5 -17.48 4.51 7.25
CA PRO A 5 -16.69 5.68 6.91
C PRO A 5 -15.49 5.37 6.01
N LEU A 6 -14.99 4.14 6.05
CA LEU A 6 -13.87 3.72 5.20
C LEU A 6 -14.22 3.76 3.72
N SER A 7 -15.49 3.47 3.37
CA SER A 7 -15.92 3.47 1.98
C SER A 7 -15.88 4.86 1.34
N THR A 8 -15.77 5.92 2.14
CA THR A 8 -15.66 7.29 1.62
C THR A 8 -14.24 7.68 1.27
N ILE A 9 -13.25 6.88 1.63
CA ILE A 9 -11.84 7.18 1.32
C ILE A 9 -11.62 6.94 -0.18
N TYR A 10 -10.93 7.89 -0.80
CA TYR A 10 -10.72 7.85 -2.25
C TYR A 10 -10.04 6.55 -2.68
N ASN A 11 -10.63 5.86 -3.65
CA ASN A 11 -10.12 4.61 -4.22
C ASN A 11 -9.82 3.53 -3.17
N MET A 12 -10.66 3.45 -2.13
CA MET A 12 -10.51 2.43 -1.09
C MET A 12 -10.75 1.03 -1.66
N VAL A 13 -9.84 0.10 -1.37
CA VAL A 13 -9.99 -1.32 -1.70
C VAL A 13 -9.61 -2.15 -0.47
N HIS A 14 -10.53 -2.98 -0.01
CA HIS A 14 -10.23 -3.97 1.01
C HIS A 14 -9.60 -5.18 0.31
N VAL A 15 -8.31 -5.36 0.47
CA VAL A 15 -7.55 -6.38 -0.28
C VAL A 15 -7.70 -7.76 0.34
N ALA A 16 -7.55 -7.84 1.65
CA ALA A 16 -7.62 -9.08 2.40
C ALA A 16 -7.91 -8.76 3.86
N GLU A 17 -8.18 -9.77 4.67
CA GLU A 17 -8.38 -9.55 6.10
C GLU A 17 -7.15 -8.86 6.69
N GLY A 18 -7.39 -7.75 7.39
CA GLY A 18 -6.32 -6.98 8.01
C GLY A 18 -5.48 -6.15 7.04
N LEU A 19 -5.90 -6.00 5.79
CA LEU A 19 -5.17 -5.22 4.79
C LEU A 19 -6.12 -4.36 3.96
N GLY A 20 -6.20 -3.08 4.30
CA GLY A 20 -6.92 -2.08 3.52
C GLY A 20 -5.96 -1.20 2.75
N THR A 21 -6.41 -0.69 1.61
CA THR A 21 -5.62 0.20 0.75
C THR A 21 -6.48 1.36 0.26
N ALA A 22 -5.86 2.49 -0.03
CA ALA A 22 -6.62 3.65 -0.52
C ALA A 22 -5.72 4.73 -1.10
N GLY A 23 -6.33 5.78 -1.63
CA GLY A 23 -5.69 7.07 -1.83
C GLY A 23 -5.57 7.81 -0.50
N GLN A 24 -5.26 9.10 -0.55
CA GLN A 24 -4.95 9.88 0.64
C GLN A 24 -6.18 10.05 1.55
N PRO A 25 -6.15 9.53 2.79
CA PRO A 25 -7.21 9.78 3.75
C PRO A 25 -7.14 11.20 4.31
N THR A 26 -8.29 11.73 4.69
CA THR A 26 -8.36 12.96 5.47
C THR A 26 -8.09 12.65 6.94
N THR A 27 -7.92 13.70 7.76
CA THR A 27 -7.76 13.53 9.21
C THR A 27 -8.94 12.75 9.81
N ALA A 28 -10.17 13.10 9.44
CA ALA A 28 -11.36 12.40 9.94
C ALA A 28 -11.38 10.93 9.49
N GLN A 29 -10.93 10.67 8.27
CA GLN A 29 -10.86 9.29 7.75
C GLN A 29 -9.78 8.48 8.46
N LEU A 30 -8.66 9.10 8.84
CA LEU A 30 -7.64 8.40 9.65
C LEU A 30 -8.22 7.97 11.00
N ALA A 31 -9.04 8.81 11.63
CA ALA A 31 -9.72 8.44 12.87
C ALA A 31 -10.66 7.27 12.65
N ALA A 32 -11.39 7.25 11.53
CA ALA A 32 -12.27 6.14 11.17
C ALA A 32 -11.47 4.85 10.94
N ILE A 33 -10.29 4.94 10.34
CA ILE A 33 -9.40 3.78 10.14
C ILE A 33 -9.01 3.20 11.50
N LYS A 34 -8.64 4.06 12.46
CA LYS A 34 -8.32 3.62 13.82
C LYS A 34 -9.52 2.93 14.46
N ASP A 35 -10.70 3.53 14.34
CA ASP A 35 -11.92 2.97 14.93
C ASP A 35 -12.28 1.61 14.32
N ALA A 36 -11.89 1.36 13.08
CA ALA A 36 -12.10 0.08 12.42
C ALA A 36 -11.11 -1.01 12.85
N GLY A 37 -10.20 -0.67 13.76
CA GLY A 37 -9.26 -1.64 14.32
C GLY A 37 -7.88 -1.69 13.68
N TYR A 38 -7.60 -0.81 12.72
CA TYR A 38 -6.27 -0.76 12.12
C TYR A 38 -5.25 -0.24 13.11
N GLU A 39 -4.05 -0.77 13.03
CA GLU A 39 -2.98 -0.50 13.99
C GLU A 39 -1.79 0.20 13.36
N VAL A 40 -1.65 0.10 12.03
CA VAL A 40 -0.49 0.63 11.30
C VAL A 40 -0.97 1.35 10.04
N ILE A 41 -0.42 2.54 9.82
CA ILE A 41 -0.58 3.27 8.56
C ILE A 41 0.75 3.21 7.82
N ILE A 42 0.73 2.76 6.56
CA ILE A 42 1.89 2.79 5.68
C ILE A 42 1.59 3.74 4.53
N ASN A 43 2.40 4.78 4.36
CA ASN A 43 2.20 5.82 3.35
C ASN A 43 3.31 5.77 2.30
N LEU A 44 2.95 5.55 1.04
CA LEU A 44 3.88 5.51 -0.08
C LEU A 44 3.97 6.82 -0.85
N ALA A 45 3.19 7.84 -0.49
CA ALA A 45 3.25 9.15 -1.13
C ALA A 45 4.50 9.90 -0.67
N THR A 46 4.96 10.85 -1.50
CA THR A 46 6.20 11.57 -1.21
C THR A 46 6.06 12.63 -0.13
N GLY A 47 4.85 13.13 0.11
CA GLY A 47 4.64 14.23 1.06
C GLY A 47 4.94 15.61 0.47
N THR A 48 5.10 15.68 -0.86
CA THR A 48 5.58 16.90 -1.54
C THR A 48 4.52 17.57 -2.42
N THR A 49 3.28 17.08 -2.41
CA THR A 49 2.21 17.63 -3.24
C THR A 49 1.12 18.27 -2.40
N PRO A 50 0.30 19.16 -2.98
CA PRO A 50 -0.85 19.74 -2.27
C PRO A 50 -1.91 18.70 -1.87
N ARG A 51 -1.87 17.51 -2.45
CA ARG A 51 -2.82 16.44 -2.13
C ARG A 51 -2.40 15.62 -0.90
N ASP A 52 -1.15 15.74 -0.49
CA ASP A 52 -0.67 15.08 0.73
C ASP A 52 -1.26 15.74 1.97
N LEU A 53 -1.53 14.96 3.00
CA LEU A 53 -2.02 15.49 4.26
C LEU A 53 -0.86 16.06 5.08
N PRO A 54 -0.86 17.37 5.39
CA PRO A 54 0.18 17.94 6.23
C PRO A 54 0.18 17.31 7.63
N ASN A 55 1.37 17.05 8.17
CA ASN A 55 1.53 16.54 9.54
C ASN A 55 0.87 15.19 9.78
N GLU A 56 0.77 14.36 8.74
CA GLU A 56 0.11 13.05 8.87
C GLU A 56 0.75 12.19 9.95
N ALA A 57 2.08 12.20 10.08
CA ALA A 57 2.77 11.43 11.11
C ALA A 57 2.29 11.80 12.51
N VAL A 58 2.10 13.10 12.77
CA VAL A 58 1.61 13.59 14.05
C VAL A 58 0.16 13.15 14.29
N VAL A 59 -0.67 13.26 13.26
CA VAL A 59 -2.09 12.84 13.35
C VAL A 59 -2.18 11.35 13.66
N VAL A 60 -1.45 10.52 12.92
CA VAL A 60 -1.46 9.05 13.11
C VAL A 60 -0.98 8.70 14.52
N ALA A 61 0.10 9.31 14.98
CA ALA A 61 0.62 9.07 16.33
C ALA A 61 -0.39 9.47 17.40
N SER A 62 -1.08 10.60 17.22
CA SER A 62 -2.08 11.04 18.17
C SER A 62 -3.27 10.09 18.26
N LEU A 63 -3.53 9.32 17.21
CA LEU A 63 -4.59 8.32 17.18
C LEU A 63 -4.13 6.97 17.76
N GLY A 64 -2.87 6.85 18.14
CA GLY A 64 -2.34 5.62 18.73
C GLY A 64 -1.98 4.55 17.71
N MET A 65 -1.79 4.92 16.44
CA MET A 65 -1.34 3.99 15.40
C MET A 65 0.14 4.21 15.10
N ALA A 66 0.81 3.15 14.64
CA ALA A 66 2.16 3.27 14.11
C ALA A 66 2.12 3.87 12.70
N TYR A 67 3.14 4.63 12.34
CA TYR A 67 3.23 5.27 11.02
C TYR A 67 4.53 4.91 10.36
N ILE A 68 4.45 4.37 9.15
CA ILE A 68 5.62 4.02 8.34
C ILE A 68 5.52 4.79 7.02
N HIS A 69 6.50 5.65 6.76
CA HIS A 69 6.51 6.45 5.54
C HIS A 69 7.63 5.96 4.61
N ILE A 70 7.24 5.47 3.44
CA ILE A 70 8.17 5.00 2.41
C ILE A 70 7.87 5.81 1.15
N PRO A 71 8.51 6.97 0.98
CA PRO A 71 8.20 7.83 -0.17
C PRO A 71 8.63 7.17 -1.48
N VAL A 72 7.66 6.93 -2.37
CA VAL A 72 7.90 6.35 -3.69
C VAL A 72 7.62 7.42 -4.72
N VAL A 73 8.63 7.78 -5.50
CA VAL A 73 8.50 8.80 -6.54
C VAL A 73 7.68 8.21 -7.69
N TRP A 74 6.62 8.92 -8.07
CA TRP A 74 5.68 8.43 -9.07
C TRP A 74 6.36 8.08 -10.40
N GLU A 75 7.27 8.93 -10.86
CA GLU A 75 7.95 8.76 -12.14
C GLU A 75 9.14 7.81 -12.07
N HIS A 76 9.52 7.37 -10.86
CA HIS A 76 10.74 6.59 -10.69
C HIS A 76 10.66 5.66 -9.48
N PRO A 77 9.78 4.63 -9.53
CA PRO A 77 9.78 3.61 -8.48
C PRO A 77 11.08 2.80 -8.52
N THR A 78 11.59 2.41 -7.36
CA THR A 78 12.87 1.70 -7.27
C THR A 78 12.74 0.36 -6.55
N ALA A 79 13.67 -0.55 -6.84
CA ALA A 79 13.75 -1.82 -6.15
C ALA A 79 14.01 -1.63 -4.65
N ALA A 80 14.76 -0.59 -4.27
CA ALA A 80 15.01 -0.28 -2.87
C ALA A 80 13.73 0.12 -2.15
N ASP A 81 12.86 0.91 -2.81
CA ASP A 81 11.56 1.29 -2.25
C ASP A 81 10.70 0.04 -2.01
N LEU A 82 10.68 -0.86 -2.98
CA LEU A 82 9.89 -2.09 -2.87
C LEU A 82 10.42 -2.97 -1.72
N ARG A 83 11.74 -3.04 -1.57
CA ARG A 83 12.36 -3.81 -0.49
C ARG A 83 11.95 -3.25 0.87
N ARG A 84 12.00 -1.92 1.03
CA ARG A 84 11.55 -1.29 2.28
C ARG A 84 10.08 -1.59 2.58
N PHE A 85 9.25 -1.57 1.53
CA PHE A 85 7.84 -1.91 1.69
C PHE A 85 7.67 -3.36 2.15
N PHE A 86 8.40 -4.29 1.52
CA PHE A 86 8.33 -5.70 1.92
C PHE A 86 8.78 -5.90 3.36
N GLU A 87 9.85 -5.23 3.77
CA GLU A 87 10.32 -5.29 5.16
C GLU A 87 9.27 -4.78 6.14
N ALA A 88 8.63 -3.66 5.80
CA ALA A 88 7.59 -3.08 6.63
C ALA A 88 6.38 -4.01 6.74
N MET A 89 5.98 -4.62 5.62
CA MET A 89 4.86 -5.55 5.61
C MET A 89 5.17 -6.83 6.40
N ASP A 90 6.38 -7.37 6.24
CA ASP A 90 6.79 -8.56 6.99
C ASP A 90 6.85 -8.28 8.50
N ALA A 91 7.33 -7.10 8.88
CA ALA A 91 7.44 -6.72 10.29
C ALA A 91 6.09 -6.48 10.97
N THR A 92 5.04 -6.26 10.20
CA THR A 92 3.70 -5.94 10.70
C THR A 92 2.64 -6.96 10.29
N GLN A 93 3.06 -8.16 9.90
CA GLN A 93 2.10 -9.15 9.38
C GLN A 93 1.11 -9.67 10.43
N ASP A 94 1.41 -9.49 11.72
CA ASP A 94 0.51 -9.82 12.83
C ASP A 94 -0.43 -8.67 13.18
N LYS A 95 -0.38 -7.56 12.44
CA LYS A 95 -1.17 -6.37 12.71
C LYS A 95 -2.11 -6.07 11.55
N LYS A 96 -3.15 -5.30 11.86
CA LYS A 96 -4.08 -4.82 10.85
C LYS A 96 -3.51 -3.53 10.23
N ARG A 97 -3.23 -3.55 8.93
CA ARG A 97 -2.49 -2.50 8.23
C ARG A 97 -3.35 -1.78 7.21
N PHE A 98 -3.21 -0.48 7.14
CA PHE A 98 -3.83 0.34 6.12
C PHE A 98 -2.74 1.05 5.31
N VAL A 99 -2.69 0.81 4.00
CA VAL A 99 -1.64 1.30 3.13
C VAL A 99 -2.24 2.30 2.15
N HIS A 100 -1.64 3.47 2.03
CA HIS A 100 -2.16 4.49 1.13
C HIS A 100 -1.05 5.24 0.39
N CYS A 101 -1.45 5.92 -0.67
CA CYS A 101 -0.66 6.95 -1.34
C CYS A 101 -1.65 8.07 -1.71
N ILE A 102 -1.57 8.67 -2.89
CA ILE A 102 -2.52 9.72 -3.26
C ILE A 102 -3.78 9.13 -3.90
N ALA A 103 -3.62 8.17 -4.82
CA ALA A 103 -4.74 7.60 -5.59
C ALA A 103 -4.76 6.07 -5.59
N ASN A 104 -4.07 5.43 -4.68
CA ASN A 104 -3.94 3.97 -4.57
C ASN A 104 -3.18 3.31 -5.74
N MET A 105 -2.65 4.06 -6.69
CA MET A 105 -1.96 3.47 -7.84
C MET A 105 -0.63 2.84 -7.45
N ARG A 106 0.26 3.59 -6.77
CA ARG A 106 1.54 3.05 -6.29
C ARG A 106 1.32 1.90 -5.30
N VAL A 107 0.36 2.08 -4.41
CA VAL A 107 0.02 1.07 -3.41
C VAL A 107 -0.48 -0.22 -4.07
N SER A 108 -1.40 -0.11 -5.01
CA SER A 108 -1.98 -1.30 -5.65
C SER A 108 -0.91 -2.15 -6.34
N ALA A 109 0.08 -1.50 -6.97
CA ALA A 109 1.19 -2.19 -7.62
C ALA A 109 2.12 -2.85 -6.59
N PHE A 110 2.51 -2.13 -5.55
CA PHE A 110 3.39 -2.66 -4.51
C PHE A 110 2.72 -3.80 -3.73
N VAL A 111 1.43 -3.65 -3.40
CA VAL A 111 0.67 -4.69 -2.70
C VAL A 111 0.51 -5.93 -3.58
N MET A 112 0.26 -5.75 -4.89
CA MET A 112 0.20 -6.88 -5.82
C MET A 112 1.52 -7.66 -5.78
N LEU A 113 2.65 -6.96 -5.87
CA LEU A 113 3.96 -7.61 -5.85
C LEU A 113 4.23 -8.32 -4.52
N TYR A 114 3.85 -7.71 -3.40
CA TYR A 114 4.01 -8.35 -2.10
C TYR A 114 3.21 -9.64 -2.01
N ARG A 115 1.95 -9.60 -2.42
CA ARG A 115 1.08 -10.77 -2.36
C ARG A 115 1.61 -11.92 -3.22
N VAL A 116 2.11 -11.62 -4.39
CA VAL A 116 2.66 -12.65 -5.30
C VAL A 116 3.99 -13.18 -4.78
N LEU A 117 4.91 -12.28 -4.44
CA LEU A 117 6.30 -12.66 -4.16
C LEU A 117 6.53 -13.12 -2.73
N ARG A 118 5.72 -12.69 -1.78
CA ARG A 118 5.90 -13.03 -0.37
C ARG A 118 4.79 -13.91 0.20
N GLN A 119 3.57 -13.78 -0.32
CA GLN A 119 2.43 -14.53 0.21
C GLN A 119 1.98 -15.67 -0.69
N GLY A 120 2.59 -15.82 -1.84
CA GLY A 120 2.25 -16.93 -2.75
C GLY A 120 0.88 -16.82 -3.41
N VAL A 121 0.29 -15.63 -3.43
CA VAL A 121 -1.00 -15.41 -4.11
C VAL A 121 -0.78 -15.56 -5.62
N PRO A 122 -1.66 -16.27 -6.34
CA PRO A 122 -1.53 -16.39 -7.80
C PRO A 122 -1.50 -15.01 -8.46
N LEU A 123 -0.62 -14.85 -9.45
CA LEU A 123 -0.44 -13.56 -10.13
C LEU A 123 -1.76 -13.03 -10.72
N ASP A 124 -2.55 -13.90 -11.34
CA ASP A 124 -3.82 -13.48 -11.94
C ASP A 124 -4.77 -12.90 -10.89
N GLU A 125 -4.84 -13.50 -9.71
CA GLU A 125 -5.69 -13.03 -8.63
C GLU A 125 -5.22 -11.66 -8.11
N ALA A 126 -3.93 -11.52 -7.85
CA ALA A 126 -3.37 -10.28 -7.36
C ALA A 126 -3.48 -9.16 -8.39
N ARG A 127 -3.29 -9.49 -9.67
CA ARG A 127 -3.42 -8.53 -10.76
C ARG A 127 -4.86 -8.06 -10.92
N THR A 128 -5.83 -8.93 -10.73
CA THR A 128 -7.25 -8.57 -10.80
C THR A 128 -7.58 -7.53 -9.73
N THR A 129 -7.05 -7.68 -8.52
CA THR A 129 -7.24 -6.69 -7.45
C THR A 129 -6.64 -5.34 -7.84
N MET A 130 -5.42 -5.32 -8.36
CA MET A 130 -4.77 -4.08 -8.82
C MET A 130 -5.57 -3.40 -9.92
N ALA A 131 -6.13 -4.18 -10.84
CA ALA A 131 -6.88 -3.67 -11.97
C ALA A 131 -8.17 -2.94 -11.56
N ARG A 132 -8.63 -3.13 -10.33
CA ARG A 132 -9.76 -2.36 -9.78
C ARG A 132 -9.42 -0.89 -9.65
N ILE A 133 -8.14 -0.55 -9.60
CA ILE A 133 -7.65 0.81 -9.44
C ILE A 133 -7.18 1.37 -10.78
N TRP A 134 -6.34 0.64 -11.51
CA TRP A 134 -5.78 1.16 -12.76
C TRP A 134 -5.12 0.06 -13.59
N GLU A 135 -4.86 0.41 -14.85
CA GLU A 135 -3.94 -0.33 -15.71
C GLU A 135 -2.62 0.42 -15.67
N PRO A 136 -1.53 -0.19 -15.20
CA PRO A 136 -0.26 0.53 -15.03
C PRO A 136 0.25 1.16 -16.32
N ASN A 137 0.81 2.38 -16.19
CA ASN A 137 1.44 3.06 -17.31
C ASN A 137 2.77 2.37 -17.69
N PRO A 138 3.43 2.75 -18.80
CA PRO A 138 4.64 2.05 -19.24
C PRO A 138 5.76 1.99 -18.19
N VAL A 139 5.98 3.06 -17.42
CA VAL A 139 7.00 3.09 -16.37
C VAL A 139 6.71 2.03 -15.31
N TRP A 140 5.48 2.02 -14.81
CA TRP A 140 5.07 1.10 -13.76
C TRP A 140 4.92 -0.33 -14.28
N HIS A 141 4.48 -0.50 -15.52
CA HIS A 141 4.42 -1.83 -16.15
C HIS A 141 5.81 -2.45 -16.21
N GLN A 142 6.80 -1.68 -16.64
CA GLN A 142 8.19 -2.15 -16.69
C GLN A 142 8.72 -2.46 -15.30
N PHE A 143 8.46 -1.58 -14.33
CA PHE A 143 8.88 -1.80 -12.95
C PHE A 143 8.32 -3.12 -12.39
N ILE A 144 7.03 -3.37 -12.62
CA ILE A 144 6.36 -4.60 -12.17
C ILE A 144 7.00 -5.83 -12.81
N GLN A 145 7.24 -5.80 -14.13
CA GLN A 145 7.85 -6.92 -14.83
C GLN A 145 9.25 -7.23 -14.29
N GLU A 146 10.05 -6.20 -14.09
CA GLU A 146 11.41 -6.37 -13.55
C GLU A 146 11.37 -6.92 -12.12
N ALA A 147 10.45 -6.45 -11.31
CA ALA A 147 10.30 -6.93 -9.93
C ALA A 147 9.87 -8.40 -9.90
N LEU A 148 8.96 -8.80 -10.77
CA LEU A 148 8.51 -10.19 -10.84
C LEU A 148 9.65 -11.12 -11.27
N VAL A 149 10.43 -10.73 -12.27
CA VAL A 149 11.57 -11.53 -12.74
C VAL A 149 12.62 -11.66 -11.64
N ARG A 150 12.98 -10.54 -10.99
CA ARG A 150 13.98 -10.53 -9.91
C ARG A 150 13.51 -11.34 -8.70
N GLY A 151 12.24 -11.20 -8.33
CA GLY A 151 11.67 -11.94 -7.21
C GLY A 151 11.64 -13.44 -7.46
N GLN A 152 11.30 -13.87 -8.66
CA GLN A 152 11.34 -15.29 -9.02
C GLN A 152 12.76 -15.84 -8.98
N HIS A 153 13.73 -15.05 -9.41
CA HIS A 153 15.14 -15.45 -9.37
C HIS A 153 15.63 -15.63 -7.93
N GLU A 154 15.28 -14.71 -7.06
CA GLU A 154 15.61 -14.80 -5.63
C GLU A 154 14.99 -16.04 -4.99
N GLN A 155 13.74 -16.36 -5.29
CA GLN A 155 13.08 -17.55 -4.79
C GLN A 155 13.78 -18.83 -5.22
N ARG A 156 14.28 -18.88 -6.45
CA ARG A 156 15.04 -20.05 -6.96
C ARG A 156 16.36 -20.23 -6.22
N GLN A 157 17.01 -19.13 -5.83
CA GLN A 157 18.27 -19.20 -5.09
C GLN A 157 18.07 -19.65 -3.65
N GLU A 158 16.91 -19.35 -3.07
CA GLU A 158 16.57 -19.75 -1.70
C GLU A 158 16.03 -21.19 -1.63
N GLY A 159 15.56 -21.71 -2.76
CA GLY A 159 14.99 -23.06 -2.86
C GLY A 159 16.04 -24.13 -3.14
#